data_c5b90a947d7801045377227af3c8246f
#
_entry.id   c5b90a947d7801045377227af3c8246f
#
_cell.length_a   1.000
_cell.length_b   1.000
_cell.length_c   1.000
_cell.angle_alpha   90.00
_cell.angle_beta   90.00
_cell.angle_gamma   90.00
#
_symmetry.space_group_name_H-M   'P 1'
#
loop_
_entity.id
_entity.type
_entity.pdbx_description
1 polymer ?
#
loop_
_entity_poly.entity_id
_entity_poly.type
_entity_poly.pdbx_seq_one_letter_code
_entity_poly.pdbx_strand_id
1 'polypeptide(L)'
;LRQDLIGDGWRVRQHDFVSTTNDTPLKNWVISEFNQSGAVVKSLLIIGHFAIPYSGNFAPDGHSERIGAQPADVFYADIDGAWTDSTVTTNNNGSIYTPNEPNDGNWDQSIIPSPVELQVGRIDMHSMDGFALSEIELTRQYLNKNHAYRHKLINPARKALLNTHLDNSIPHTSAVAWRSFAPMVGNTNITL
;
A
#
# COMPACT_ATOMS: atom_id res chain seq x y z
N LEU A 1 18.78 4.89 -0.12
CA LEU A 1 17.94 3.72 -0.39
C LEU A 1 18.54 2.77 -1.44
N ARG A 2 18.85 3.24 -2.66
CA ARG A 2 19.40 2.35 -3.71
C ARG A 2 20.67 1.64 -3.25
N GLN A 3 21.59 2.34 -2.61
CA GLN A 3 22.82 1.76 -2.07
C GLN A 3 22.54 0.79 -0.93
N ASP A 4 21.57 1.09 -0.07
CA ASP A 4 21.17 0.21 1.02
C ASP A 4 20.62 -1.11 0.48
N LEU A 5 19.76 -1.04 -0.55
CA LEU A 5 19.22 -2.22 -1.22
C LEU A 5 20.32 -3.06 -1.89
N ILE A 6 21.29 -2.41 -2.54
CA ILE A 6 22.44 -3.12 -3.12
C ILE A 6 23.28 -3.78 -2.03
N GLY A 7 23.48 -3.09 -0.90
CA GLY A 7 24.16 -3.64 0.27
C GLY A 7 23.45 -4.85 0.88
N ASP A 8 22.12 -4.91 0.79
CA ASP A 8 21.30 -6.06 1.20
C ASP A 8 21.32 -7.21 0.15
N GLY A 9 22.04 -7.05 -0.96
CA GLY A 9 22.15 -8.08 -2.01
C GLY A 9 21.14 -7.96 -3.14
N TRP A 10 20.35 -6.87 -3.20
CA TRP A 10 19.41 -6.66 -4.30
C TRP A 10 20.10 -6.10 -5.54
N ARG A 11 19.72 -6.61 -6.71
CA ARG A 11 20.01 -5.95 -7.98
C ARG A 11 18.91 -4.96 -8.28
N VAL A 12 19.21 -3.67 -8.13
CA VAL A 12 18.23 -2.59 -8.28
C VAL A 12 18.20 -2.08 -9.71
N ARG A 13 17.01 -2.09 -10.31
CA ARG A 13 16.67 -1.33 -11.51
C ARG A 13 15.81 -0.14 -11.12
N GLN A 14 16.06 1.01 -11.72
CA GLN A 14 15.33 2.24 -11.45
C GLN A 14 14.82 2.82 -12.76
N HIS A 15 13.60 3.33 -12.72
CA HIS A 15 13.01 4.09 -13.81
C HIS A 15 12.26 5.29 -13.22
N ASP A 16 12.44 6.44 -13.85
CA ASP A 16 11.77 7.68 -13.44
C ASP A 16 10.66 8.00 -14.46
N PHE A 17 9.45 8.17 -13.98
CA PHE A 17 8.29 8.49 -14.81
C PHE A 17 8.03 9.99 -14.80
N VAL A 18 7.71 10.55 -15.97
CA VAL A 18 7.36 11.97 -16.11
C VAL A 18 5.91 12.24 -15.73
N SER A 19 5.03 11.26 -15.93
CA SER A 19 3.61 11.35 -15.57
C SER A 19 3.19 10.09 -14.82
N THR A 20 2.43 10.27 -13.77
CA THR A 20 2.04 9.22 -12.83
C THR A 20 0.52 9.13 -12.64
N THR A 21 -0.25 9.87 -13.46
CA THR A 21 -1.71 9.95 -13.35
C THR A 21 -2.46 8.76 -13.95
N ASN A 22 -1.75 7.87 -14.67
CA ASN A 22 -2.30 6.67 -15.27
C ASN A 22 -1.48 5.46 -14.82
N ASP A 23 -2.12 4.36 -14.53
CA ASP A 23 -1.49 3.12 -14.08
C ASP A 23 -0.80 2.32 -15.19
N THR A 24 -1.33 2.41 -16.41
CA THR A 24 -0.88 1.63 -17.58
C THR A 24 0.61 1.78 -17.92
N PRO A 25 1.21 2.99 -17.95
CA PRO A 25 2.64 3.12 -18.24
C PRO A 25 3.51 2.37 -17.23
N LEU A 26 3.19 2.46 -15.93
CA LEU A 26 3.92 1.73 -14.89
C LEU A 26 3.75 0.23 -15.05
N LYS A 27 2.52 -0.23 -15.25
CA LYS A 27 2.21 -1.65 -15.47
C LYS A 27 3.00 -2.22 -16.66
N ASN A 28 2.96 -1.53 -17.80
CA ASN A 28 3.67 -1.96 -19.02
C ASN A 28 5.19 -2.02 -18.82
N TRP A 29 5.74 -1.06 -18.11
CA TRP A 29 7.17 -1.08 -17.79
C TRP A 29 7.52 -2.27 -16.89
N VAL A 30 6.72 -2.54 -15.85
CA VAL A 30 6.93 -3.67 -14.95
C VAL A 30 6.88 -5.00 -15.71
N ILE A 31 5.89 -5.20 -16.57
CA ILE A 31 5.78 -6.38 -17.45
C ILE A 31 7.01 -6.51 -18.33
N SER A 32 7.46 -5.42 -18.95
CA SER A 32 8.65 -5.42 -19.80
C SER A 32 9.90 -5.83 -19.04
N GLU A 33 10.13 -5.25 -17.85
CA GLU A 33 11.29 -5.59 -17.02
C GLU A 33 11.25 -7.03 -16.54
N PHE A 34 10.08 -7.53 -16.15
CA PHE A 34 9.90 -8.91 -15.75
C PHE A 34 10.25 -9.87 -16.88
N ASN A 35 9.71 -9.67 -18.07
CA ASN A 35 9.92 -10.51 -19.24
C ASN A 35 11.38 -10.48 -19.72
N GLN A 36 12.00 -9.28 -19.78
CA GLN A 36 13.41 -9.14 -20.18
C GLN A 36 14.38 -9.76 -19.19
N SER A 37 14.02 -9.82 -17.92
CA SER A 37 14.88 -10.37 -16.89
C SER A 37 14.84 -11.90 -16.78
N GLY A 38 13.99 -12.57 -17.56
CA GLY A 38 13.76 -14.01 -17.41
C GLY A 38 13.12 -14.36 -16.07
N ALA A 39 12.17 -13.53 -15.61
CA ALA A 39 11.46 -13.69 -14.34
C ALA A 39 12.35 -13.60 -13.08
N VAL A 40 13.48 -12.91 -13.15
CA VAL A 40 14.38 -12.69 -11.99
C VAL A 40 13.92 -11.51 -11.12
N VAL A 41 13.12 -10.59 -11.68
CA VAL A 41 12.49 -9.50 -10.88
C VAL A 41 11.57 -10.13 -9.85
N LYS A 42 11.70 -9.71 -8.58
CA LYS A 42 10.93 -10.27 -7.45
C LYS A 42 10.12 -9.24 -6.67
N SER A 43 10.47 -7.97 -6.82
CA SER A 43 9.81 -6.91 -6.05
C SER A 43 9.74 -5.62 -6.86
N LEU A 44 8.65 -4.90 -6.68
CA LEU A 44 8.41 -3.54 -7.16
C LEU A 44 8.31 -2.61 -5.96
N LEU A 45 9.07 -1.53 -5.96
CA LEU A 45 8.94 -0.45 -5.00
C LEU A 45 8.58 0.85 -5.73
N ILE A 46 7.39 1.34 -5.48
CA ILE A 46 6.85 2.58 -6.04
C ILE A 46 7.17 3.71 -5.07
N ILE A 47 7.79 4.79 -5.54
CA ILE A 47 8.14 5.94 -4.72
C ILE A 47 7.58 7.21 -5.35
N GLY A 48 6.73 7.92 -4.61
CA GLY A 48 6.01 9.11 -5.05
C GLY A 48 4.56 8.80 -5.43
N HIS A 49 3.86 9.83 -5.85
CA HIS A 49 2.44 9.77 -6.15
C HIS A 49 2.18 9.19 -7.55
N PHE A 50 1.95 7.89 -7.61
CA PHE A 50 1.52 7.17 -8.80
C PHE A 50 0.04 6.84 -8.70
N ALA A 51 -0.62 6.66 -9.85
CA ALA A 51 -1.98 6.17 -9.90
C ALA A 51 -2.17 4.96 -8.98
N ILE A 52 -3.21 5.02 -8.18
CA ILE A 52 -3.61 3.91 -7.32
C ILE A 52 -4.69 3.15 -8.07
N PRO A 53 -4.41 1.92 -8.53
CA PRO A 53 -5.44 1.09 -9.13
C PRO A 53 -6.51 0.77 -8.09
N TYR A 54 -7.77 0.91 -8.46
CA TYR A 54 -8.88 0.45 -7.64
C TYR A 54 -9.50 -0.77 -8.30
N SER A 55 -10.01 -1.71 -7.52
CA SER A 55 -10.57 -2.95 -8.06
C SER A 55 -11.64 -3.56 -7.17
N GLY A 56 -12.51 -4.34 -7.82
CA GLY A 56 -13.51 -5.17 -7.18
C GLY A 56 -14.75 -4.43 -6.73
N ASN A 57 -15.61 -5.19 -6.08
CA ASN A 57 -16.86 -4.71 -5.51
C ASN A 57 -17.16 -5.48 -4.23
N PHE A 58 -16.53 -5.11 -3.15
CA PHE A 58 -16.66 -5.80 -1.86
C PHE A 58 -16.56 -4.83 -0.69
N ALA A 59 -17.09 -5.25 0.44
CA ALA A 59 -16.96 -4.52 1.70
C ALA A 59 -15.78 -5.09 2.49
N PRO A 60 -14.63 -4.39 2.61
CA PRO A 60 -13.44 -4.93 3.24
C PRO A 60 -13.61 -5.20 4.73
N ASP A 61 -14.56 -4.53 5.37
CA ASP A 61 -14.87 -4.65 6.79
C ASP A 61 -16.23 -5.34 7.05
N GLY A 62 -16.87 -5.88 6.01
CA GLY A 62 -18.17 -6.57 6.09
C GLY A 62 -19.39 -5.65 6.15
N HIS A 63 -19.24 -4.33 6.12
CA HIS A 63 -20.35 -3.39 6.12
C HIS A 63 -20.85 -3.13 4.71
N SER A 64 -22.10 -3.48 4.44
CA SER A 64 -22.69 -3.40 3.10
C SER A 64 -22.74 -1.97 2.52
N GLU A 65 -22.78 -0.97 3.36
CA GLU A 65 -22.72 0.44 2.96
C GLU A 65 -21.33 0.89 2.46
N ARG A 66 -20.31 0.05 2.61
CA ARG A 66 -18.93 0.31 2.18
C ARG A 66 -18.49 -0.54 0.99
N ILE A 67 -19.45 -1.13 0.30
CA ILE A 67 -19.17 -1.89 -0.91
C ILE A 67 -18.69 -0.93 -2.01
N GLY A 68 -17.58 -1.28 -2.67
CA GLY A 68 -17.00 -0.53 -3.77
C GLY A 68 -15.62 -1.04 -4.15
N ALA A 69 -15.02 -0.40 -5.14
CA ALA A 69 -13.65 -0.68 -5.53
C ALA A 69 -12.67 -0.28 -4.41
N GLN A 70 -11.68 -1.11 -4.17
CA GLN A 70 -10.66 -0.91 -3.15
C GLN A 70 -9.28 -0.69 -3.77
N PRO A 71 -8.37 0.05 -3.09
CA PRO A 71 -7.01 0.19 -3.57
C PRO A 71 -6.34 -1.17 -3.78
N ALA A 72 -5.74 -1.38 -4.95
CA ALA A 72 -5.27 -2.67 -5.41
C ALA A 72 -3.88 -2.58 -6.08
N ASP A 73 -2.86 -2.13 -5.37
CA ASP A 73 -1.48 -2.10 -5.91
C ASP A 73 -0.99 -3.47 -6.41
N VAL A 74 -1.66 -4.56 -6.01
CA VAL A 74 -1.43 -5.89 -6.54
C VAL A 74 -1.61 -5.98 -8.06
N PHE A 75 -2.41 -5.09 -8.66
CA PHE A 75 -2.50 -4.91 -10.11
C PHE A 75 -1.13 -4.78 -10.77
N TYR A 76 -0.22 -4.02 -10.18
CA TYR A 76 1.14 -3.85 -10.71
C TYR A 76 1.99 -5.11 -10.56
N ALA A 77 1.67 -5.97 -9.60
CA ALA A 77 2.47 -7.14 -9.23
C ALA A 77 2.02 -8.43 -9.88
N ASP A 78 0.78 -8.49 -10.34
CA ASP A 78 0.16 -9.60 -11.08
C ASP A 78 0.43 -9.43 -12.56
N ILE A 79 1.49 -10.07 -13.09
CA ILE A 79 2.06 -9.78 -14.41
C ILE A 79 1.20 -10.28 -15.57
N ASP A 80 0.57 -11.43 -15.41
CA ASP A 80 -0.17 -12.11 -16.49
C ASP A 80 -1.69 -12.21 -16.23
N GLY A 81 -2.17 -11.63 -15.13
CA GLY A 81 -3.58 -11.63 -14.79
C GLY A 81 -4.45 -10.83 -15.77
N ALA A 82 -5.61 -11.36 -16.06
CA ALA A 82 -6.61 -10.72 -16.92
C ALA A 82 -7.45 -9.71 -16.11
N TRP A 83 -6.97 -8.48 -16.05
CA TRP A 83 -7.69 -7.36 -15.45
C TRP A 83 -8.60 -6.72 -16.49
N THR A 84 -9.87 -6.54 -16.14
CA THR A 84 -10.91 -6.00 -17.02
C THR A 84 -11.63 -4.83 -16.34
N ASP A 85 -12.16 -3.94 -17.14
CA ASP A 85 -13.01 -2.81 -16.73
C ASP A 85 -14.19 -2.76 -17.70
N SER A 86 -15.10 -3.74 -17.60
CA SER A 86 -16.18 -3.93 -18.56
C SER A 86 -17.48 -4.42 -17.94
N THR A 87 -17.47 -4.78 -16.66
CA THR A 87 -18.60 -5.35 -15.96
C THR A 87 -19.15 -4.37 -14.94
N VAL A 88 -20.47 -4.21 -14.90
CA VAL A 88 -21.12 -3.41 -13.86
C VAL A 88 -21.07 -4.19 -12.54
N THR A 89 -20.32 -3.68 -11.61
CA THR A 89 -20.32 -4.16 -10.23
C THR A 89 -21.03 -3.18 -9.31
N THR A 90 -22.03 -2.50 -9.82
CA THR A 90 -22.70 -1.41 -9.14
C THR A 90 -23.11 -1.72 -7.74
N ASN A 91 -22.71 -0.88 -6.87
CA ASN A 91 -23.25 -0.79 -5.55
C ASN A 91 -24.44 0.18 -5.53
N ASN A 92 -25.63 -0.36 -5.57
CA ASN A 92 -26.87 0.40 -5.51
C ASN A 92 -27.23 0.89 -4.09
N ASN A 93 -26.37 0.65 -3.11
CA ASN A 93 -26.68 0.92 -1.70
C ASN A 93 -26.28 2.33 -1.24
N GLY A 94 -26.02 3.24 -2.19
CA GLY A 94 -25.67 4.63 -1.84
C GLY A 94 -24.33 4.81 -1.17
N SER A 95 -23.40 3.87 -1.38
CA SER A 95 -22.03 4.03 -0.91
C SER A 95 -21.43 5.31 -1.48
N ILE A 96 -20.84 6.09 -0.62
CA ILE A 96 -20.05 7.28 -0.99
C ILE A 96 -18.63 6.91 -1.41
N TYR A 97 -18.26 5.63 -1.24
CA TYR A 97 -16.96 5.10 -1.61
C TYR A 97 -16.92 4.77 -3.09
N THR A 98 -15.74 4.55 -3.61
CA THR A 98 -15.46 4.40 -5.03
C THR A 98 -16.40 3.38 -5.69
N PRO A 99 -17.38 3.79 -6.48
CA PRO A 99 -18.20 2.85 -7.25
C PRO A 99 -17.32 2.13 -8.26
N ASN A 100 -17.81 1.04 -8.80
CA ASN A 100 -17.17 0.34 -9.90
C ASN A 100 -18.19 0.11 -11.01
N GLU A 101 -18.00 0.80 -12.13
CA GLU A 101 -18.87 0.77 -13.30
C GLU A 101 -18.04 0.49 -14.55
N PRO A 102 -18.64 -0.03 -15.63
CA PRO A 102 -17.87 -0.31 -16.84
C PRO A 102 -17.16 0.92 -17.40
N ASN A 103 -15.89 0.81 -17.68
CA ASN A 103 -15.04 1.83 -18.28
C ASN A 103 -14.86 3.08 -17.41
N ASP A 104 -14.90 2.94 -16.09
CA ASP A 104 -14.69 4.04 -15.17
C ASP A 104 -13.21 4.15 -14.68
N GLY A 105 -12.36 3.22 -15.10
CA GLY A 105 -10.96 3.14 -14.72
C GLY A 105 -10.71 2.30 -13.46
N ASN A 106 -11.76 1.74 -12.86
CA ASN A 106 -11.65 0.76 -11.79
C ASN A 106 -11.74 -0.65 -12.36
N TRP A 107 -10.91 -1.56 -11.87
CA TRP A 107 -10.88 -2.94 -12.35
C TRP A 107 -12.03 -3.77 -11.76
N ASP A 108 -12.58 -4.69 -12.55
CA ASP A 108 -13.72 -5.53 -12.13
C ASP A 108 -13.40 -6.54 -11.02
N GLN A 109 -12.14 -6.93 -10.89
CA GLN A 109 -11.72 -8.11 -10.13
C GLN A 109 -11.84 -7.92 -8.62
N SER A 110 -12.74 -8.64 -7.97
CA SER A 110 -12.81 -8.79 -6.51
C SER A 110 -11.88 -9.90 -5.97
N ILE A 111 -11.33 -10.70 -6.86
CA ILE A 111 -10.35 -11.76 -6.59
C ILE A 111 -9.20 -11.55 -7.57
N ILE A 112 -7.97 -11.65 -7.10
CA ILE A 112 -6.79 -11.52 -7.96
C ILE A 112 -6.86 -12.58 -9.05
N PRO A 113 -6.77 -12.18 -10.36
CA PRO A 113 -7.09 -13.08 -11.46
C PRO A 113 -6.05 -14.18 -11.71
N SER A 114 -4.82 -14.00 -11.25
CA SER A 114 -3.76 -15.02 -11.37
C SER A 114 -2.83 -15.03 -10.14
N PRO A 115 -1.92 -16.02 -10.01
CA PRO A 115 -0.89 -15.98 -8.98
C PRO A 115 0.00 -14.75 -9.14
N VAL A 116 0.29 -14.05 -8.05
CA VAL A 116 1.07 -12.81 -8.05
C VAL A 116 2.57 -13.10 -8.17
N GLU A 117 3.23 -12.52 -9.18
CA GLU A 117 4.65 -12.77 -9.45
C GLU A 117 5.59 -11.91 -8.62
N LEU A 118 5.17 -10.71 -8.22
CA LEU A 118 6.01 -9.74 -7.55
C LEU A 118 5.46 -9.36 -6.18
N GLN A 119 6.37 -9.06 -5.27
CA GLN A 119 6.03 -8.27 -4.09
C GLN A 119 5.91 -6.80 -4.49
N VAL A 120 4.89 -6.10 -4.02
CA VAL A 120 4.72 -4.67 -4.27
C VAL A 120 4.71 -3.90 -2.96
N GLY A 121 5.37 -2.74 -2.97
CA GLY A 121 5.33 -1.78 -1.87
C GLY A 121 5.31 -0.35 -2.41
N ARG A 122 4.66 0.53 -1.67
CA ARG A 122 4.52 1.95 -2.03
C ARG A 122 5.02 2.84 -0.91
N ILE A 123 5.72 3.90 -1.29
CA ILE A 123 6.03 5.05 -0.43
C ILE A 123 5.43 6.27 -1.12
N ASP A 124 4.30 6.73 -0.61
CA ASP A 124 3.57 7.90 -1.13
C ASP A 124 3.26 8.83 0.05
N MET A 125 3.74 10.06 -0.04
CA MET A 125 3.53 11.10 0.97
C MET A 125 2.63 12.23 0.43
N HIS A 126 1.91 11.94 -0.66
CA HIS A 126 0.97 12.89 -1.24
C HIS A 126 -0.19 13.19 -0.30
N SER A 127 -0.69 14.42 -0.33
CA SER A 127 -1.86 14.87 0.46
C SER A 127 -1.76 14.59 1.97
N MET A 128 -0.57 14.69 2.53
CA MET A 128 -0.36 14.58 3.97
C MET A 128 -0.50 15.96 4.64
N ASP A 129 -1.69 16.56 4.59
CA ASP A 129 -1.98 17.94 4.98
C ASP A 129 -1.74 18.24 6.48
N GLY A 130 -1.64 17.20 7.31
CA GLY A 130 -1.27 17.34 8.73
C GLY A 130 0.19 17.70 8.98
N PHE A 131 1.03 17.71 7.93
CA PHE A 131 2.45 18.05 8.00
C PHE A 131 2.72 19.34 7.25
N ALA A 132 3.58 20.20 7.82
CA ALA A 132 4.01 21.45 7.19
C ALA A 132 5.10 21.25 6.11
N LEU A 133 5.54 20.02 5.90
CA LEU A 133 6.60 19.65 4.97
C LEU A 133 6.02 19.22 3.62
N SER A 134 6.77 19.45 2.55
CA SER A 134 6.41 18.96 1.23
C SER A 134 6.51 17.43 1.15
N GLU A 135 5.82 16.84 0.19
CA GLU A 135 5.88 15.41 -0.13
C GLU A 135 7.33 14.93 -0.29
N ILE A 136 8.17 15.69 -0.99
CA ILE A 136 9.57 15.36 -1.21
C ILE A 136 10.36 15.35 0.11
N GLU A 137 10.11 16.31 0.98
CA GLU A 137 10.80 16.38 2.27
C GLU A 137 10.35 15.27 3.21
N LEU A 138 9.05 14.95 3.24
CA LEU A 138 8.53 13.82 4.00
C LEU A 138 9.12 12.50 3.51
N THR A 139 9.14 12.28 2.19
CA THR A 139 9.77 11.10 1.58
C THR A 139 11.26 11.01 1.94
N ARG A 140 11.99 12.14 1.86
CA ARG A 140 13.41 12.18 2.23
C ARG A 140 13.63 11.85 3.71
N GLN A 141 12.81 12.40 4.59
CA GLN A 141 12.89 12.08 6.03
C GLN A 141 12.61 10.60 6.30
N TYR A 142 11.60 10.03 5.65
CA TYR A 142 11.28 8.62 5.76
C TYR A 142 12.45 7.73 5.29
N LEU A 143 13.04 8.04 4.14
CA LEU A 143 14.17 7.28 3.59
C LEU A 143 15.43 7.43 4.44
N ASN A 144 15.70 8.62 4.99
CA ASN A 144 16.83 8.86 5.91
C ASN A 144 16.65 8.08 7.22
N LYS A 145 15.43 8.04 7.77
CA LYS A 145 15.12 7.24 8.94
C LYS A 145 15.31 5.75 8.67
N ASN A 146 14.87 5.27 7.51
CA ASN A 146 15.08 3.88 7.09
C ASN A 146 16.58 3.55 6.97
N HIS A 147 17.35 4.43 6.33
CA HIS A 147 18.81 4.29 6.23
C HIS A 147 19.46 4.22 7.62
N ALA A 148 19.15 5.17 8.48
CA ALA A 148 19.69 5.21 9.84
C ALA A 148 19.35 3.95 10.66
N TYR A 149 18.14 3.44 10.51
CA TYR A 149 17.73 2.18 11.14
C TYR A 149 18.55 0.98 10.64
N ARG A 150 18.68 0.84 9.30
CA ARG A 150 19.45 -0.25 8.67
C ARG A 150 20.90 -0.26 9.10
N HIS A 151 21.50 0.90 9.25
CA HIS A 151 22.88 1.08 9.69
C HIS A 151 23.05 1.12 11.21
N LYS A 152 21.97 0.85 11.98
CA LYS A 152 21.98 0.85 13.45
C LYS A 152 22.43 2.19 14.06
N LEU A 153 22.23 3.29 13.34
CA LEU A 153 22.49 4.64 13.80
C LEU A 153 21.40 5.17 14.74
N ILE A 154 20.21 4.58 14.66
CA ILE A 154 19.09 4.81 15.58
C ILE A 154 18.65 3.49 16.18
N ASN A 155 18.25 3.56 17.45
CA ASN A 155 17.64 2.44 18.14
C ASN A 155 16.19 2.81 18.49
N PRO A 156 15.19 2.27 17.77
CA PRO A 156 13.79 2.60 18.01
C PRO A 156 13.42 2.22 19.45
N ALA A 157 12.75 3.15 20.13
CA ALA A 157 12.19 2.87 21.44
C ALA A 157 11.12 1.77 21.33
N ARG A 158 11.13 0.81 22.25
CA ARG A 158 10.05 -0.17 22.37
C ARG A 158 8.82 0.52 22.94
N LYS A 159 7.93 0.98 22.05
CA LYS A 159 6.70 1.67 22.42
C LYS A 159 5.53 1.11 21.61
N ALA A 160 4.34 1.14 22.19
CA ALA A 160 3.09 0.87 21.50
C ALA A 160 2.16 2.09 21.61
N LEU A 161 1.49 2.43 20.53
CA LEU A 161 0.39 3.38 20.50
C LEU A 161 -0.88 2.58 20.25
N LEU A 162 -1.84 2.68 21.16
CA LEU A 162 -3.14 2.03 21.04
C LEU A 162 -4.18 3.09 20.75
N ASN A 163 -4.81 3.00 19.59
CA ASN A 163 -5.99 3.81 19.30
C ASN A 163 -7.23 3.03 19.74
N THR A 164 -7.90 3.56 20.75
CA THR A 164 -9.09 2.94 21.39
C THR A 164 -10.40 3.57 20.92
N HIS A 165 -10.35 4.45 19.91
CA HIS A 165 -11.49 5.24 19.46
C HIS A 165 -12.42 4.48 18.50
N LEU A 166 -12.32 3.14 18.46
CA LEU A 166 -13.03 2.33 17.47
C LEU A 166 -14.52 2.17 17.74
N ASP A 167 -14.97 2.34 18.96
CA ASP A 167 -16.40 2.42 19.32
C ASP A 167 -16.52 2.50 20.86
N ASN A 168 -17.32 3.41 21.36
CA ASN A 168 -17.66 3.49 22.78
C ASN A 168 -18.43 2.26 23.28
N SER A 169 -18.94 1.44 22.39
CA SER A 169 -19.71 0.23 22.70
C SER A 169 -18.87 -1.03 22.93
N ILE A 170 -17.55 -1.01 22.60
CA ILE A 170 -16.68 -2.19 22.72
C ILE A 170 -15.43 -1.87 23.55
N PRO A 171 -15.56 -1.69 24.87
CA PRO A 171 -14.39 -1.41 25.74
C PRO A 171 -13.39 -2.56 25.80
N HIS A 172 -13.75 -3.75 25.28
CA HIS A 172 -12.92 -4.94 25.34
C HIS A 172 -11.73 -4.92 24.39
N THR A 173 -11.83 -4.22 23.24
CA THR A 173 -10.75 -4.13 22.24
C THR A 173 -9.51 -3.47 22.81
N SER A 174 -9.67 -2.40 23.58
CA SER A 174 -8.57 -1.70 24.25
C SER A 174 -7.86 -2.59 25.27
N ALA A 175 -8.63 -3.36 26.05
CA ALA A 175 -8.07 -4.27 27.05
C ALA A 175 -7.33 -5.45 26.41
N VAL A 176 -7.86 -5.97 25.29
CA VAL A 176 -7.20 -7.04 24.53
C VAL A 176 -5.90 -6.53 23.91
N ALA A 177 -5.94 -5.35 23.27
CA ALA A 177 -4.76 -4.74 22.68
C ALA A 177 -3.69 -4.44 23.76
N TRP A 178 -4.08 -3.89 24.91
CA TRP A 178 -3.16 -3.67 26.02
C TRP A 178 -2.51 -4.96 26.48
N ARG A 179 -3.28 -6.01 26.73
CA ARG A 179 -2.77 -7.32 27.17
C ARG A 179 -1.82 -7.95 26.14
N SER A 180 -2.05 -7.70 24.86
CA SER A 180 -1.19 -8.22 23.78
C SER A 180 0.14 -7.49 23.72
N PHE A 181 0.16 -6.16 23.88
CA PHE A 181 1.37 -5.34 23.73
C PHE A 181 2.17 -5.19 25.03
N ALA A 182 1.54 -5.23 26.22
CA ALA A 182 2.21 -5.03 27.48
C ALA A 182 3.39 -6.00 27.72
N PRO A 183 3.31 -7.30 27.42
CA PRO A 183 4.45 -8.20 27.54
C PRO A 183 5.59 -7.89 26.57
N MET A 184 5.29 -7.24 25.43
CA MET A 184 6.27 -6.96 24.39
C MET A 184 7.06 -5.67 24.66
N VAL A 185 6.39 -4.64 25.15
CA VAL A 185 6.98 -3.30 25.29
C VAL A 185 7.08 -2.82 26.74
N GLY A 186 6.37 -3.44 27.67
CA GLY A 186 6.22 -3.00 29.05
C GLY A 186 5.06 -2.01 29.22
N ASN A 187 4.37 -2.05 30.36
CA ASN A 187 3.17 -1.24 30.62
C ASN A 187 3.40 0.27 30.50
N THR A 188 4.57 0.75 30.92
CA THR A 188 4.95 2.17 30.88
C THR A 188 5.25 2.71 29.48
N ASN A 189 5.38 1.83 28.51
CA ASN A 189 5.70 2.15 27.12
C ASN A 189 4.49 2.07 26.20
N ILE A 190 3.29 1.98 26.75
CA ILE A 190 2.05 2.01 26.02
C ILE A 190 1.40 3.39 26.17
N THR A 191 1.06 4.00 25.05
CA THR A 191 0.29 5.27 24.97
C THR A 191 -1.09 4.95 24.41
N LEU A 192 -2.12 5.51 25.03
CA LEU A 192 -3.53 5.44 24.61
C LEU A 192 -3.90 6.69 23.81
#